data_4c663afb882e5fb9fcef1250a01995f5
#
_entry.id   4c663afb882e5fb9fcef1250a01995f5
#
_cell.length_a   1.000
_cell.length_b   1.000
_cell.length_c   1.000
_cell.angle_alpha   90.00
_cell.angle_beta   90.00
_cell.angle_gamma   90.00
#
_symmetry.space_group_name_H-M   'P 1'
#
loop_
_entity.id
_entity.type
_entity.pdbx_description
1 polymer ?
#
loop_
_entity_poly.entity_id
_entity_poly.type
_entity_poly.pdbx_seq_one_letter_code
_entity_poly.pdbx_strand_id
1 'polypeptide(L)'
;MERLVILGGGESGAGAAKLGKKLGYEVFLSDKGKLADKYKRVLEELGVEYEEGQHTEECVFAADLVVKSPGIPDKLPMIVGLRGKGIEVISEIEFAGRHTDAKMYCITGSNGKTTTTLLLYHILEKAGYDVGLAGNVGNSLAAQVADDLHRVYVVELSSFQLDGMFQFRCDTAILTNITPDHLDRYDYKFENYANSKFRILNNMRKEDLFIYGYDCEVVRERVERGDIVPEAVGFTYSDYAGVNAYMDGDTVVARWGDREFRIAKQEISIQGRHNVYNAMAAILAALKAGVSDEDLRKGLTTFPQVEHRLETVDVVNGVTYINDSKATNVDSAWYALDSMHAPVVWIAGGTDKGNDYSVLFDLVKEKVKLLICMGVDNKKLIEAFSPICEVVDTHSLDETMEVAYRRAEKGDVVLLSPCCASFDLFKNYENRGEMFKEKVKSLKESRI
;
A
#
# COMPACT_ATOMS: atom_id res chain seq x y z
N MET A 1 -34.28 10.67 -12.92
CA MET A 1 -32.96 10.03 -13.06
C MET A 1 -32.18 10.48 -11.86
N GLU A 2 -31.60 9.56 -11.09
CA GLU A 2 -30.79 9.94 -9.92
C GLU A 2 -29.49 10.58 -10.38
N ARG A 3 -29.06 11.61 -9.65
CA ARG A 3 -27.85 12.38 -9.95
C ARG A 3 -26.68 11.92 -9.11
N LEU A 4 -25.65 11.37 -9.80
CA LEU A 4 -24.38 10.99 -9.21
C LEU A 4 -23.36 12.11 -9.39
N VAL A 5 -22.87 12.67 -8.29
CA VAL A 5 -21.76 13.63 -8.34
C VAL A 5 -20.48 12.94 -7.89
N ILE A 6 -19.41 13.13 -8.66
CA ILE A 6 -18.10 12.55 -8.40
C ILE A 6 -17.13 13.68 -8.03
N LEU A 7 -16.51 13.58 -6.86
CA LEU A 7 -15.53 14.54 -6.38
C LEU A 7 -14.11 13.95 -6.54
N GLY A 8 -13.35 14.55 -7.45
CA GLY A 8 -12.00 14.11 -7.86
C GLY A 8 -12.02 13.30 -9.16
N GLY A 9 -11.24 13.73 -10.14
CA GLY A 9 -11.24 13.22 -11.52
C GLY A 9 -10.01 12.37 -11.87
N GLY A 10 -9.42 11.69 -10.90
CA GLY A 10 -8.38 10.69 -11.14
C GLY A 10 -8.95 9.34 -11.57
N GLU A 11 -8.15 8.28 -11.44
CA GLU A 11 -8.50 6.90 -11.83
C GLU A 11 -9.84 6.44 -11.23
N SER A 12 -10.02 6.60 -9.91
CA SER A 12 -11.25 6.22 -9.21
C SER A 12 -12.46 7.01 -9.70
N GLY A 13 -12.28 8.33 -9.96
CA GLY A 13 -13.37 9.18 -10.43
C GLY A 13 -13.83 8.83 -11.85
N ALA A 14 -12.90 8.62 -12.77
CA ALA A 14 -13.21 8.20 -14.12
C ALA A 14 -13.92 6.82 -14.14
N GLY A 15 -13.46 5.89 -13.29
CA GLY A 15 -14.11 4.58 -13.14
C GLY A 15 -15.51 4.67 -12.55
N ALA A 16 -15.71 5.50 -11.52
CA ALA A 16 -17.04 5.76 -10.95
C ALA A 16 -17.98 6.39 -11.98
N ALA A 17 -17.48 7.31 -12.83
CA ALA A 17 -18.24 7.90 -13.90
C ALA A 17 -18.72 6.85 -14.93
N LYS A 18 -17.83 5.95 -15.31
CA LYS A 18 -18.14 4.83 -16.22
C LYS A 18 -19.25 3.93 -15.66
N LEU A 19 -19.10 3.52 -14.40
CA LEU A 19 -20.10 2.67 -13.75
C LEU A 19 -21.43 3.42 -13.60
N GLY A 20 -21.40 4.68 -13.15
CA GLY A 20 -22.60 5.52 -13.00
C GLY A 20 -23.38 5.68 -14.30
N LYS A 21 -22.69 5.90 -15.43
CA LYS A 21 -23.34 5.95 -16.75
C LYS A 21 -23.95 4.62 -17.15
N LYS A 22 -23.27 3.49 -16.89
CA LYS A 22 -23.81 2.16 -17.16
C LYS A 22 -25.07 1.86 -16.36
N LEU A 23 -25.13 2.35 -15.11
CA LEU A 23 -26.27 2.20 -14.22
C LEU A 23 -27.42 3.18 -14.50
N GLY A 24 -27.24 4.11 -15.43
CA GLY A 24 -28.28 5.08 -15.83
C GLY A 24 -28.35 6.33 -14.96
N TYR A 25 -27.31 6.67 -14.19
CA TYR A 25 -27.25 7.93 -13.46
C TYR A 25 -27.05 9.12 -14.42
N GLU A 26 -27.55 10.29 -14.01
CA GLU A 26 -27.05 11.58 -14.49
C GLU A 26 -25.74 11.87 -13.76
N VAL A 27 -24.61 11.75 -14.49
CA VAL A 27 -23.27 11.85 -13.87
C VAL A 27 -22.68 13.23 -14.10
N PHE A 28 -22.21 13.86 -13.02
CA PHE A 28 -21.42 15.09 -13.02
C PHE A 28 -20.13 14.88 -12.24
N LEU A 29 -18.97 15.25 -12.82
CA LEU A 29 -17.66 15.13 -12.15
C LEU A 29 -17.08 16.51 -11.86
N SER A 30 -16.63 16.74 -10.63
CA SER A 30 -16.01 17.99 -10.20
C SER A 30 -14.63 17.74 -9.61
N ASP A 31 -13.62 18.46 -10.10
CA ASP A 31 -12.24 18.40 -9.59
C ASP A 31 -11.69 19.81 -9.35
N LYS A 32 -11.10 20.03 -8.16
CA LYS A 32 -10.45 21.30 -7.81
C LYS A 32 -9.16 21.54 -8.60
N GLY A 33 -8.52 20.50 -9.07
CA GLY A 33 -7.32 20.54 -9.90
C GLY A 33 -7.63 20.48 -11.39
N LYS A 34 -6.58 20.30 -12.20
CA LYS A 34 -6.72 19.99 -13.62
C LYS A 34 -6.76 18.47 -13.81
N LEU A 35 -7.69 18.01 -14.60
CA LEU A 35 -7.79 16.63 -15.01
C LEU A 35 -6.65 16.26 -15.98
N ALA A 36 -6.10 15.09 -15.82
CA ALA A 36 -5.18 14.55 -16.84
C ALA A 36 -5.94 14.22 -18.13
N ASP A 37 -5.31 14.49 -19.28
CA ASP A 37 -5.95 14.33 -20.61
C ASP A 37 -6.55 12.94 -20.83
N LYS A 38 -5.92 11.89 -20.28
CA LYS A 38 -6.45 10.53 -20.38
C LYS A 38 -7.83 10.37 -19.73
N TYR A 39 -8.07 11.04 -18.59
CA TYR A 39 -9.36 10.99 -17.90
C TYR A 39 -10.40 11.90 -18.56
N LYS A 40 -9.99 13.06 -19.09
CA LYS A 40 -10.88 13.90 -19.90
C LYS A 40 -11.48 13.14 -21.08
N ARG A 41 -10.64 12.44 -21.82
CA ARG A 41 -11.10 11.60 -22.95
C ARG A 41 -12.15 10.58 -22.53
N VAL A 42 -11.91 9.89 -21.41
CA VAL A 42 -12.89 8.93 -20.88
C VAL A 42 -14.23 9.63 -20.55
N LEU A 43 -14.20 10.79 -19.91
CA LEU A 43 -15.43 11.53 -19.57
C LEU A 43 -16.15 12.02 -20.83
N GLU A 44 -15.42 12.54 -21.82
CA GLU A 44 -15.96 13.01 -23.09
C GLU A 44 -16.60 11.87 -23.89
N GLU A 45 -15.92 10.71 -23.99
CA GLU A 45 -16.44 9.50 -24.66
C GLU A 45 -17.73 8.98 -23.98
N LEU A 46 -17.84 9.12 -22.66
CA LEU A 46 -19.03 8.74 -21.88
C LEU A 46 -20.14 9.80 -21.91
N GLY A 47 -19.89 10.98 -22.47
CA GLY A 47 -20.80 12.12 -22.42
C GLY A 47 -21.10 12.56 -20.97
N VAL A 48 -20.05 12.63 -20.13
CA VAL A 48 -20.14 13.09 -18.75
C VAL A 48 -19.78 14.56 -18.68
N GLU A 49 -20.65 15.36 -18.09
CA GLU A 49 -20.35 16.77 -17.79
C GLU A 49 -19.36 16.85 -16.65
N TYR A 50 -18.37 17.74 -16.76
CA TYR A 50 -17.36 17.92 -15.71
C TYR A 50 -16.90 19.36 -15.57
N GLU A 51 -16.34 19.69 -14.42
CA GLU A 51 -15.66 20.96 -14.15
C GLU A 51 -14.26 20.73 -13.56
N GLU A 52 -13.38 21.71 -13.80
CA GLU A 52 -11.99 21.74 -13.33
C GLU A 52 -11.68 23.04 -12.61
N GLY A 53 -10.76 23.01 -11.67
CA GLY A 53 -10.22 24.18 -10.97
C GLY A 53 -11.11 24.70 -9.83
N GLN A 54 -12.28 24.17 -9.66
CA GLN A 54 -13.24 24.56 -8.63
C GLN A 54 -14.21 23.43 -8.28
N HIS A 55 -15.05 23.69 -7.28
CA HIS A 55 -16.25 22.91 -7.02
C HIS A 55 -17.44 23.88 -6.96
N THR A 56 -18.32 23.83 -7.95
CA THR A 56 -19.54 24.64 -7.97
C THR A 56 -20.54 24.04 -7.00
N GLU A 57 -20.78 24.71 -5.87
CA GLU A 57 -21.62 24.19 -4.78
C GLU A 57 -23.03 23.81 -5.25
N GLU A 58 -23.66 24.61 -6.10
CA GLU A 58 -25.00 24.33 -6.62
C GLU A 58 -25.02 22.99 -7.39
N CYS A 59 -23.98 22.69 -8.17
CA CYS A 59 -23.87 21.43 -8.91
C CYS A 59 -23.62 20.25 -7.98
N VAL A 60 -22.74 20.43 -6.98
CA VAL A 60 -22.37 19.38 -6.02
C VAL A 60 -23.51 19.06 -5.07
N PHE A 61 -24.23 20.06 -4.55
CA PHE A 61 -25.33 19.86 -3.62
C PHE A 61 -26.66 19.46 -4.29
N ALA A 62 -26.69 19.37 -5.62
CA ALA A 62 -27.82 18.81 -6.38
C ALA A 62 -27.73 17.27 -6.50
N ALA A 63 -26.74 16.63 -5.85
CA ALA A 63 -26.52 15.18 -5.88
C ALA A 63 -27.58 14.42 -5.07
N ASP A 64 -27.98 13.25 -5.57
CA ASP A 64 -28.65 12.20 -4.79
C ASP A 64 -27.62 11.29 -4.11
N LEU A 65 -26.45 11.08 -4.76
CA LEU A 65 -25.34 10.31 -4.27
C LEU A 65 -24.02 10.99 -4.66
N VAL A 66 -23.05 10.98 -3.75
CA VAL A 66 -21.69 11.49 -4.02
C VAL A 66 -20.67 10.35 -3.89
N VAL A 67 -19.86 10.18 -4.93
CA VAL A 67 -18.64 9.35 -4.88
C VAL A 67 -17.43 10.26 -4.72
N LYS A 68 -16.68 10.08 -3.64
CA LYS A 68 -15.57 10.95 -3.25
C LYS A 68 -14.22 10.24 -3.40
N SER A 69 -13.25 10.92 -4.04
CA SER A 69 -11.86 10.48 -4.06
C SER A 69 -11.28 10.36 -2.62
N PRO A 70 -10.50 9.32 -2.30
CA PRO A 70 -9.89 9.14 -0.98
C PRO A 70 -8.95 10.29 -0.57
N GLY A 71 -8.37 11.01 -1.54
CA GLY A 71 -7.55 12.20 -1.29
C GLY A 71 -8.31 13.38 -0.66
N ILE A 72 -9.62 13.46 -0.85
CA ILE A 72 -10.46 14.56 -0.32
C ILE A 72 -10.79 14.30 1.16
N PRO A 73 -10.39 15.19 2.11
CA PRO A 73 -10.66 15.01 3.53
C PRO A 73 -12.15 15.06 3.87
N ASP A 74 -12.59 14.19 4.78
CA ASP A 74 -13.97 14.16 5.27
C ASP A 74 -14.38 15.40 6.08
N LYS A 75 -13.40 16.13 6.61
CA LYS A 75 -13.58 17.36 7.40
C LYS A 75 -13.81 18.61 6.56
N LEU A 76 -13.71 18.52 5.24
CA LEU A 76 -13.97 19.67 4.38
C LEU A 76 -15.42 20.16 4.57
N PRO A 77 -15.65 21.49 4.66
CA PRO A 77 -16.98 22.05 4.87
C PRO A 77 -18.02 21.54 3.88
N MET A 78 -17.63 21.33 2.63
CA MET A 78 -18.49 20.80 1.58
C MET A 78 -18.95 19.37 1.89
N ILE A 79 -18.03 18.48 2.32
CA ILE A 79 -18.36 17.08 2.67
C ILE A 79 -19.25 17.04 3.91
N VAL A 80 -18.93 17.85 4.92
CA VAL A 80 -19.77 17.99 6.12
C VAL A 80 -21.15 18.51 5.76
N GLY A 81 -21.25 19.51 4.87
CA GLY A 81 -22.49 20.08 4.38
C GLY A 81 -23.36 19.08 3.61
N LEU A 82 -22.75 18.27 2.73
CA LEU A 82 -23.45 17.19 2.00
C LEU A 82 -24.09 16.19 2.97
N ARG A 83 -23.31 15.66 3.90
CA ARG A 83 -23.81 14.72 4.94
C ARG A 83 -24.86 15.37 5.83
N GLY A 84 -24.70 16.66 6.18
CA GLY A 84 -25.69 17.42 6.95
C GLY A 84 -27.04 17.58 6.26
N LYS A 85 -27.07 17.53 4.93
CA LYS A 85 -28.31 17.52 4.11
C LYS A 85 -28.84 16.08 3.87
N GLY A 86 -28.20 15.06 4.44
CA GLY A 86 -28.59 13.66 4.24
C GLY A 86 -28.12 13.06 2.90
N ILE A 87 -27.26 13.75 2.15
CA ILE A 87 -26.68 13.23 0.91
C ILE A 87 -25.59 12.23 1.27
N GLU A 88 -25.70 11.01 0.76
CA GLU A 88 -24.73 9.95 1.01
C GLU A 88 -23.42 10.25 0.27
N VAL A 89 -22.28 10.16 1.00
CA VAL A 89 -20.93 10.37 0.45
C VAL A 89 -20.12 9.11 0.69
N ILE A 90 -19.78 8.41 -0.38
CA ILE A 90 -19.15 7.09 -0.37
C ILE A 90 -17.82 7.08 -1.14
N SER A 91 -17.04 6.02 -0.96
CA SER A 91 -15.86 5.74 -1.79
C SER A 91 -16.24 5.08 -3.11
N GLU A 92 -15.34 5.14 -4.10
CA GLU A 92 -15.48 4.41 -5.36
C GLU A 92 -15.56 2.90 -5.13
N ILE A 93 -14.83 2.38 -4.13
CA ILE A 93 -14.85 0.96 -3.73
C ILE A 93 -16.25 0.55 -3.22
N GLU A 94 -16.83 1.37 -2.35
CA GLU A 94 -18.20 1.17 -1.87
C GLU A 94 -19.21 1.19 -3.04
N PHE A 95 -19.08 2.18 -3.93
CA PHE A 95 -19.96 2.30 -5.10
C PHE A 95 -19.88 1.07 -5.99
N ALA A 96 -18.66 0.61 -6.32
CA ALA A 96 -18.45 -0.58 -7.12
C ALA A 96 -18.98 -1.85 -6.44
N GLY A 97 -18.69 -2.02 -5.14
CA GLY A 97 -19.09 -3.21 -4.39
C GLY A 97 -20.59 -3.39 -4.24
N ARG A 98 -21.38 -2.32 -4.31
CA ARG A 98 -22.86 -2.39 -4.34
C ARG A 98 -23.42 -2.94 -5.66
N HIS A 99 -22.59 -3.04 -6.71
CA HIS A 99 -23.03 -3.37 -8.06
C HIS A 99 -22.30 -4.59 -8.66
N THR A 100 -21.77 -5.46 -7.81
CA THR A 100 -21.15 -6.72 -8.22
C THR A 100 -21.34 -7.81 -7.17
N ASP A 101 -21.44 -9.05 -7.64
CA ASP A 101 -21.45 -10.25 -6.80
C ASP A 101 -20.08 -10.98 -6.81
N ALA A 102 -19.04 -10.35 -7.38
CA ALA A 102 -17.71 -10.92 -7.43
C ALA A 102 -17.15 -11.09 -6.01
N LYS A 103 -16.33 -12.13 -5.80
CA LYS A 103 -15.65 -12.36 -4.53
C LYS A 103 -14.54 -11.34 -4.29
N MET A 104 -14.49 -10.77 -3.09
CA MET A 104 -13.59 -9.72 -2.69
C MET A 104 -12.53 -10.20 -1.70
N TYR A 105 -11.28 -10.29 -2.15
CA TYR A 105 -10.10 -10.50 -1.33
C TYR A 105 -9.47 -9.13 -1.05
N CYS A 106 -9.67 -8.61 0.15
CA CYS A 106 -9.32 -7.24 0.50
C CYS A 106 -8.12 -7.18 1.43
N ILE A 107 -7.16 -6.32 1.12
CA ILE A 107 -5.92 -6.20 1.88
C ILE A 107 -5.76 -4.77 2.40
N THR A 108 -5.57 -4.61 3.70
CA THR A 108 -5.18 -3.35 4.35
C THR A 108 -4.04 -3.56 5.35
N GLY A 109 -3.56 -2.47 5.91
CA GLY A 109 -2.49 -2.42 6.90
C GLY A 109 -1.71 -1.12 6.81
N SER A 110 -0.80 -0.87 7.72
CA SER A 110 0.15 0.23 7.57
C SER A 110 1.20 -0.12 6.52
N ASN A 111 1.84 -1.28 6.64
CA ASN A 111 2.89 -1.77 5.76
C ASN A 111 2.52 -3.13 5.15
N GLY A 112 3.15 -3.49 4.03
CA GLY A 112 2.97 -4.80 3.38
C GLY A 112 1.77 -4.93 2.43
N LYS A 113 0.81 -4.00 2.44
CA LYS A 113 -0.39 -4.03 1.60
C LYS A 113 -0.12 -4.40 0.14
N THR A 114 0.65 -3.57 -0.54
CA THR A 114 0.89 -3.71 -1.99
C THR A 114 1.56 -5.04 -2.33
N THR A 115 2.58 -5.43 -1.56
CA THR A 115 3.28 -6.70 -1.79
C THR A 115 2.33 -7.88 -1.59
N THR A 116 1.55 -7.89 -0.51
CA THR A 116 0.57 -8.96 -0.23
C THR A 116 -0.51 -9.02 -1.32
N THR A 117 -1.02 -7.85 -1.74
CA THR A 117 -2.03 -7.75 -2.79
C THR A 117 -1.52 -8.28 -4.13
N LEU A 118 -0.35 -7.81 -4.57
CA LEU A 118 0.24 -8.25 -5.84
C LEU A 118 0.64 -9.72 -5.81
N LEU A 119 1.16 -10.22 -4.67
CA LEU A 119 1.52 -11.62 -4.50
C LEU A 119 0.29 -12.52 -4.56
N LEU A 120 -0.78 -12.17 -3.84
CA LEU A 120 -2.04 -12.93 -3.87
C LEU A 120 -2.65 -12.92 -5.27
N TYR A 121 -2.70 -11.74 -5.92
CA TYR A 121 -3.15 -11.63 -7.30
C TYR A 121 -2.34 -12.56 -8.23
N HIS A 122 -1.01 -12.54 -8.15
CA HIS A 122 -0.14 -13.38 -8.96
C HIS A 122 -0.38 -14.88 -8.70
N ILE A 123 -0.53 -15.29 -7.43
CA ILE A 123 -0.83 -16.68 -7.09
C ILE A 123 -2.16 -17.12 -7.73
N LEU A 124 -3.22 -16.33 -7.59
CA LEU A 124 -4.54 -16.66 -8.14
C LEU A 124 -4.51 -16.67 -9.68
N GLU A 125 -3.84 -15.69 -10.30
CA GLU A 125 -3.65 -15.65 -11.76
C GLU A 125 -2.91 -16.90 -12.29
N LYS A 126 -1.81 -17.30 -11.64
CA LYS A 126 -1.03 -18.50 -12.01
C LYS A 126 -1.81 -19.80 -11.77
N ALA A 127 -2.74 -19.80 -10.82
CA ALA A 127 -3.66 -20.91 -10.58
C ALA A 127 -4.87 -20.91 -11.52
N GLY A 128 -4.94 -19.97 -12.50
CA GLY A 128 -5.98 -19.94 -13.54
C GLY A 128 -7.30 -19.32 -13.10
N TYR A 129 -7.33 -18.57 -11.99
CA TYR A 129 -8.52 -17.83 -11.60
C TYR A 129 -8.78 -16.65 -12.55
N ASP A 130 -10.05 -16.39 -12.84
CA ASP A 130 -10.50 -15.13 -13.47
C ASP A 130 -10.51 -14.03 -12.39
N VAL A 131 -9.34 -13.39 -12.21
CA VAL A 131 -9.07 -12.46 -11.12
C VAL A 131 -8.66 -11.08 -11.60
N GLY A 132 -9.28 -10.03 -11.03
CA GLY A 132 -8.93 -8.63 -11.24
C GLY A 132 -8.12 -8.06 -10.07
N LEU A 133 -7.26 -7.10 -10.38
CA LEU A 133 -6.49 -6.31 -9.42
C LEU A 133 -7.07 -4.90 -9.34
N ALA A 134 -7.44 -4.44 -8.13
CA ALA A 134 -8.11 -3.16 -7.97
C ALA A 134 -7.77 -2.44 -6.66
N GLY A 135 -8.22 -1.21 -6.53
CA GLY A 135 -8.13 -0.40 -5.32
C GLY A 135 -7.00 0.62 -5.34
N ASN A 136 -6.20 0.67 -4.29
CA ASN A 136 -5.06 1.60 -4.19
C ASN A 136 -3.87 1.20 -5.09
N VAL A 137 -3.90 0.00 -5.64
CA VAL A 137 -3.02 -0.53 -6.68
C VAL A 137 -3.88 -1.24 -7.73
N GLY A 138 -3.43 -1.26 -8.96
CA GLY A 138 -4.21 -1.79 -10.10
C GLY A 138 -5.15 -0.74 -10.69
N ASN A 139 -6.22 -1.19 -11.32
CA ASN A 139 -7.21 -0.33 -11.96
C ASN A 139 -8.39 -0.02 -11.02
N SER A 140 -9.18 1.00 -11.39
CA SER A 140 -10.42 1.29 -10.67
C SER A 140 -11.34 0.06 -10.60
N LEU A 141 -11.82 -0.27 -9.40
CA LEU A 141 -12.80 -1.35 -9.22
C LEU A 141 -14.10 -1.04 -9.96
N ALA A 142 -14.57 0.21 -9.87
CA ALA A 142 -15.80 0.63 -10.55
C ALA A 142 -15.69 0.52 -12.08
N ALA A 143 -14.53 0.83 -12.66
CA ALA A 143 -14.32 0.66 -14.08
C ALA A 143 -14.39 -0.81 -14.51
N GLN A 144 -13.77 -1.70 -13.74
CA GLN A 144 -13.79 -3.15 -14.00
C GLN A 144 -15.19 -3.75 -13.80
N VAL A 145 -15.90 -3.37 -12.75
CA VAL A 145 -17.30 -3.76 -12.50
C VAL A 145 -18.23 -3.26 -13.61
N ALA A 146 -17.98 -2.05 -14.12
CA ALA A 146 -18.74 -1.53 -15.25
C ALA A 146 -18.63 -2.45 -16.49
N ASP A 147 -17.51 -3.10 -16.71
CA ASP A 147 -17.27 -4.01 -17.84
C ASP A 147 -17.56 -5.48 -17.49
N ASP A 148 -17.93 -5.79 -16.24
CA ASP A 148 -18.13 -7.17 -15.73
C ASP A 148 -16.93 -8.10 -16.04
N LEU A 149 -15.73 -7.59 -15.76
CA LEU A 149 -14.49 -8.21 -16.25
C LEU A 149 -14.13 -9.50 -15.49
N HIS A 150 -14.36 -9.54 -14.14
CA HIS A 150 -13.85 -10.64 -13.31
C HIS A 150 -14.85 -11.11 -12.27
N ARG A 151 -14.72 -12.40 -11.87
CA ARG A 151 -15.52 -13.03 -10.81
C ARG A 151 -14.85 -13.00 -9.44
N VAL A 152 -13.59 -12.63 -9.40
CA VAL A 152 -12.79 -12.49 -8.17
C VAL A 152 -11.97 -11.20 -8.28
N TYR A 153 -11.89 -10.43 -7.22
CA TYR A 153 -11.02 -9.26 -7.14
C TYR A 153 -10.09 -9.35 -5.94
N VAL A 154 -8.82 -9.02 -6.16
CA VAL A 154 -7.86 -8.73 -5.10
C VAL A 154 -7.74 -7.21 -4.99
N VAL A 155 -8.13 -6.66 -3.83
CA VAL A 155 -8.34 -5.22 -3.67
C VAL A 155 -7.45 -4.68 -2.56
N GLU A 156 -6.52 -3.77 -2.91
CA GLU A 156 -5.75 -3.03 -1.90
C GLU A 156 -6.59 -1.86 -1.36
N LEU A 157 -6.74 -1.78 -0.04
CA LEU A 157 -7.53 -0.75 0.63
C LEU A 157 -6.66 0.14 1.53
N SER A 158 -6.63 1.43 1.23
CA SER A 158 -6.11 2.45 2.16
C SER A 158 -7.14 2.73 3.27
N SER A 159 -6.68 3.30 4.40
CA SER A 159 -7.58 3.75 5.46
C SER A 159 -8.61 4.77 4.96
N PHE A 160 -8.21 5.65 4.03
CA PHE A 160 -9.10 6.68 3.46
C PHE A 160 -10.21 6.09 2.57
N GLN A 161 -9.97 4.96 1.90
CA GLN A 161 -11.02 4.25 1.16
C GLN A 161 -11.97 3.54 2.13
N LEU A 162 -11.42 2.91 3.18
CA LEU A 162 -12.19 2.24 4.23
C LEU A 162 -13.14 3.21 4.95
N ASP A 163 -12.74 4.47 5.17
CA ASP A 163 -13.60 5.49 5.79
C ASP A 163 -14.86 5.79 4.98
N GLY A 164 -14.83 5.58 3.67
CA GLY A 164 -15.95 5.74 2.75
C GLY A 164 -16.69 4.42 2.41
N MET A 165 -16.49 3.35 3.20
CA MET A 165 -17.14 2.05 3.00
C MET A 165 -18.16 1.77 4.11
N PHE A 166 -19.41 1.45 3.72
CA PHE A 166 -20.54 1.28 4.64
C PHE A 166 -21.26 -0.06 4.48
N GLN A 167 -21.56 -0.48 3.25
CA GLN A 167 -22.25 -1.74 2.91
C GLN A 167 -21.33 -2.75 2.24
N PHE A 168 -20.18 -2.31 1.75
CA PHE A 168 -19.18 -3.17 1.12
C PHE A 168 -18.80 -4.32 2.05
N ARG A 169 -18.70 -5.52 1.49
CA ARG A 169 -18.32 -6.74 2.23
C ARG A 169 -17.07 -7.36 1.61
N CYS A 170 -16.12 -7.71 2.45
CA CYS A 170 -14.99 -8.57 2.07
C CYS A 170 -15.37 -10.04 2.30
N ASP A 171 -15.11 -10.93 1.32
CA ASP A 171 -15.20 -12.39 1.54
C ASP A 171 -13.96 -12.93 2.25
N THR A 172 -12.81 -12.29 1.99
CA THR A 172 -11.57 -12.52 2.72
C THR A 172 -10.91 -11.17 2.98
N ALA A 173 -10.68 -10.85 4.24
CA ALA A 173 -9.98 -9.64 4.67
C ALA A 173 -8.60 -9.98 5.22
N ILE A 174 -7.57 -9.25 4.78
CA ILE A 174 -6.20 -9.34 5.30
C ILE A 174 -5.84 -8.01 5.96
N LEU A 175 -5.44 -8.05 7.22
CA LEU A 175 -4.88 -6.92 7.96
C LEU A 175 -3.46 -7.26 8.36
N THR A 176 -2.50 -6.71 7.62
CA THR A 176 -1.09 -7.06 7.78
C THR A 176 -0.51 -6.59 9.12
N ASN A 177 -0.71 -5.32 9.44
CA ASN A 177 -0.28 -4.66 10.68
C ASN A 177 -0.92 -3.29 10.82
N ILE A 178 -0.86 -2.72 12.03
CA ILE A 178 -1.23 -1.31 12.29
C ILE A 178 -0.10 -0.67 13.08
N THR A 179 0.58 0.29 12.48
CA THR A 179 1.61 1.13 13.09
C THR A 179 1.32 2.60 12.79
N PRO A 180 1.74 3.57 13.61
CA PRO A 180 1.41 4.97 13.41
C PRO A 180 1.79 5.49 12.01
N ASP A 181 0.79 5.95 11.26
CA ASP A 181 0.96 6.63 9.97
C ASP A 181 -0.26 7.54 9.71
N HIS A 182 -0.11 8.56 8.89
CA HIS A 182 -1.18 9.48 8.51
C HIS A 182 -1.97 10.10 9.68
N LEU A 183 -1.36 10.26 10.85
CA LEU A 183 -2.06 10.73 12.07
C LEU A 183 -2.65 12.13 11.91
N ASP A 184 -2.10 12.97 11.05
CA ASP A 184 -2.64 14.28 10.66
C ASP A 184 -4.09 14.21 10.13
N ARG A 185 -4.46 13.10 9.50
CA ARG A 185 -5.81 12.83 8.99
C ARG A 185 -6.76 12.29 10.07
N TYR A 186 -6.22 11.77 11.18
CA TYR A 186 -6.92 11.08 12.26
C TYR A 186 -6.85 11.79 13.61
N ASP A 187 -6.81 13.13 13.61
CA ASP A 187 -6.75 13.97 14.82
C ASP A 187 -5.53 13.71 15.70
N TYR A 188 -4.43 13.23 15.09
CA TYR A 188 -3.23 12.78 15.81
C TYR A 188 -3.51 11.70 16.86
N LYS A 189 -4.61 10.93 16.69
CA LYS A 189 -5.00 9.81 17.54
C LYS A 189 -4.80 8.49 16.80
N PHE A 190 -3.88 7.69 17.31
CA PHE A 190 -3.58 6.38 16.74
C PHE A 190 -4.81 5.46 16.71
N GLU A 191 -5.66 5.54 17.75
CA GLU A 191 -6.90 4.76 17.82
C GLU A 191 -7.86 5.05 16.66
N ASN A 192 -7.98 6.32 16.24
CA ASN A 192 -8.83 6.68 15.10
C ASN A 192 -8.32 6.03 13.81
N TYR A 193 -7.01 6.03 13.59
CA TYR A 193 -6.38 5.37 12.46
C TYR A 193 -6.56 3.85 12.50
N ALA A 194 -6.38 3.22 13.66
CA ALA A 194 -6.62 1.80 13.86
C ALA A 194 -8.08 1.42 13.59
N ASN A 195 -9.03 2.20 14.14
CA ASN A 195 -10.45 1.98 13.89
C ASN A 195 -10.83 2.11 12.42
N SER A 196 -10.23 3.04 11.68
CA SER A 196 -10.40 3.15 10.23
C SER A 196 -10.01 1.83 9.53
N LYS A 197 -8.87 1.24 9.89
CA LYS A 197 -8.44 -0.05 9.29
C LYS A 197 -9.33 -1.22 9.66
N PHE A 198 -9.84 -1.27 10.87
CA PHE A 198 -10.80 -2.33 11.28
C PHE A 198 -12.13 -2.26 10.55
N ARG A 199 -12.44 -1.17 9.84
CA ARG A 199 -13.62 -1.08 8.97
C ARG A 199 -13.61 -2.13 7.83
N ILE A 200 -12.46 -2.72 7.52
CA ILE A 200 -12.36 -3.84 6.57
C ILE A 200 -13.22 -5.04 7.02
N LEU A 201 -13.52 -5.14 8.32
CA LEU A 201 -14.36 -6.20 8.91
C LEU A 201 -15.85 -5.87 8.85
N ASN A 202 -16.23 -4.66 8.45
CA ASN A 202 -17.63 -4.28 8.37
C ASN A 202 -18.37 -5.20 7.39
N ASN A 203 -19.60 -5.58 7.77
CA ASN A 203 -20.48 -6.43 6.97
C ASN A 203 -19.96 -7.85 6.68
N MET A 204 -18.81 -8.26 7.22
CA MET A 204 -18.33 -9.63 7.12
C MET A 204 -19.24 -10.58 7.92
N ARG A 205 -19.35 -11.81 7.42
CA ARG A 205 -20.19 -12.88 7.96
C ARG A 205 -19.32 -13.97 8.58
N LYS A 206 -19.95 -14.94 9.22
CA LYS A 206 -19.25 -16.06 9.87
C LYS A 206 -18.50 -16.97 8.90
N GLU A 207 -18.98 -17.07 7.67
CA GLU A 207 -18.34 -17.85 6.59
C GLU A 207 -17.17 -17.14 5.92
N ASP A 208 -17.01 -15.84 6.16
CA ASP A 208 -15.91 -15.04 5.64
C ASP A 208 -14.63 -15.27 6.47
N LEU A 209 -13.48 -14.90 5.92
CA LEU A 209 -12.20 -15.13 6.55
C LEU A 209 -11.48 -13.81 6.88
N PHE A 210 -11.05 -13.66 8.12
CA PHE A 210 -10.16 -12.59 8.56
C PHE A 210 -8.75 -13.13 8.83
N ILE A 211 -7.76 -12.67 8.04
CA ILE A 211 -6.36 -13.04 8.17
C ILE A 211 -5.60 -11.87 8.80
N TYR A 212 -4.88 -12.11 9.90
CA TYR A 212 -4.25 -11.02 10.64
C TYR A 212 -2.83 -11.33 11.10
N GLY A 213 -1.99 -10.28 11.12
CA GLY A 213 -0.64 -10.34 11.71
C GLY A 213 -0.72 -10.46 13.24
N TYR A 214 -0.40 -11.65 13.75
CA TYR A 214 -0.47 -11.97 15.19
C TYR A 214 0.51 -11.14 16.02
N ASP A 215 1.66 -10.80 15.47
CA ASP A 215 2.69 -10.00 16.14
C ASP A 215 2.30 -8.53 16.32
N CYS A 216 1.24 -8.08 15.63
CA CYS A 216 0.68 -6.75 15.83
C CYS A 216 -0.27 -6.74 17.04
N GLU A 217 0.19 -6.21 18.17
CA GLU A 217 -0.55 -6.21 19.44
C GLU A 217 -1.96 -5.64 19.31
N VAL A 218 -2.12 -4.48 18.67
CA VAL A 218 -3.42 -3.82 18.47
C VAL A 218 -4.42 -4.72 17.72
N VAL A 219 -3.93 -5.50 16.74
CA VAL A 219 -4.78 -6.41 15.96
C VAL A 219 -5.08 -7.66 16.78
N ARG A 220 -4.06 -8.24 17.43
CA ARG A 220 -4.21 -9.41 18.30
C ARG A 220 -5.21 -9.16 19.43
N GLU A 221 -5.07 -8.06 20.17
CA GLU A 221 -6.01 -7.69 21.23
C GLU A 221 -7.44 -7.56 20.73
N ARG A 222 -7.64 -7.01 19.53
CA ARG A 222 -8.96 -6.89 18.93
C ARG A 222 -9.58 -8.26 18.65
N VAL A 223 -8.79 -9.22 18.16
CA VAL A 223 -9.23 -10.60 17.93
C VAL A 223 -9.55 -11.30 19.26
N GLU A 224 -8.68 -11.14 20.27
CA GLU A 224 -8.84 -11.77 21.59
C GLU A 224 -10.08 -11.27 22.36
N ARG A 225 -10.58 -10.07 22.07
CA ARG A 225 -11.85 -9.55 22.63
C ARG A 225 -13.07 -10.39 22.21
N GLY A 226 -12.98 -11.14 21.12
CA GLY A 226 -14.05 -12.04 20.66
C GLY A 226 -15.25 -11.35 20.01
N ASP A 227 -15.13 -10.10 19.61
CA ASP A 227 -16.18 -9.30 18.94
C ASP A 227 -16.05 -9.31 17.41
N ILE A 228 -15.15 -10.12 16.86
CA ILE A 228 -14.94 -10.30 15.42
C ILE A 228 -15.91 -11.38 14.90
N VAL A 229 -16.68 -11.03 13.85
CA VAL A 229 -17.72 -11.90 13.29
C VAL A 229 -17.16 -13.02 12.41
N PRO A 230 -16.22 -12.75 11.43
CA PRO A 230 -15.67 -13.79 10.57
C PRO A 230 -14.75 -14.75 11.32
N GLU A 231 -14.46 -15.90 10.70
CA GLU A 231 -13.39 -16.77 11.18
C GLU A 231 -12.06 -16.01 11.13
N ALA A 232 -11.33 -15.98 12.24
CA ALA A 232 -10.06 -15.27 12.35
C ALA A 232 -8.88 -16.23 12.38
N VAL A 233 -7.88 -16.02 11.49
CA VAL A 233 -6.66 -16.81 11.40
C VAL A 233 -5.44 -15.93 11.46
N GLY A 234 -4.49 -16.29 12.32
CA GLY A 234 -3.28 -15.50 12.55
C GLY A 234 -2.07 -16.01 11.76
N PHE A 235 -1.11 -15.11 11.52
CA PHE A 235 0.22 -15.46 11.06
C PHE A 235 1.30 -14.73 11.87
N THR A 236 2.44 -15.41 12.09
CA THR A 236 3.59 -14.89 12.83
C THR A 236 4.92 -15.36 12.25
N TYR A 237 5.96 -14.56 12.41
CA TYR A 237 7.33 -14.96 12.05
C TYR A 237 8.01 -15.83 13.15
N SER A 238 7.42 -15.94 14.32
CA SER A 238 7.93 -16.77 15.39
C SER A 238 7.58 -18.25 15.17
N ASP A 239 8.30 -19.12 15.86
CA ASP A 239 7.98 -20.56 15.98
C ASP A 239 6.83 -20.72 17.00
N TYR A 240 5.62 -20.35 16.59
CA TYR A 240 4.41 -20.42 17.40
C TYR A 240 3.26 -21.10 16.65
N ALA A 241 3.17 -22.42 16.81
CA ALA A 241 2.15 -23.26 16.15
C ALA A 241 0.71 -23.02 16.63
N GLY A 242 0.47 -22.06 17.54
CA GLY A 242 -0.86 -21.65 17.99
C GLY A 242 -1.63 -20.77 17.00
N VAL A 243 -1.00 -20.40 15.88
CA VAL A 243 -1.61 -19.67 14.76
C VAL A 243 -1.58 -20.48 13.46
N ASN A 244 -2.25 -20.00 12.43
CA ASN A 244 -2.43 -20.74 11.19
C ASN A 244 -1.23 -20.73 10.26
N ALA A 245 -0.41 -19.67 10.30
CA ALA A 245 0.87 -19.65 9.59
C ALA A 245 2.01 -19.15 10.50
N TYR A 246 3.12 -19.87 10.50
CA TYR A 246 4.25 -19.62 11.38
C TYR A 246 5.57 -20.12 10.77
N MET A 247 6.71 -19.79 11.42
CA MET A 247 8.02 -20.34 11.05
C MET A 247 8.32 -21.62 11.84
N ASP A 248 8.77 -22.65 11.13
CA ASP A 248 9.38 -23.85 11.69
C ASP A 248 10.83 -23.87 11.18
N GLY A 249 11.75 -23.32 11.97
CA GLY A 249 13.10 -23.02 11.52
C GLY A 249 13.10 -22.06 10.32
N ASP A 250 13.61 -22.52 9.19
CA ASP A 250 13.64 -21.77 7.92
C ASP A 250 12.43 -22.07 7.01
N THR A 251 11.45 -22.81 7.50
CA THR A 251 10.28 -23.23 6.74
C THR A 251 9.04 -22.44 7.17
N VAL A 252 8.32 -21.86 6.22
CA VAL A 252 6.97 -21.35 6.42
C VAL A 252 6.01 -22.55 6.43
N VAL A 253 5.22 -22.65 7.49
CA VAL A 253 4.15 -23.64 7.65
C VAL A 253 2.83 -22.89 7.66
N ALA A 254 1.86 -23.29 6.84
CA ALA A 254 0.54 -22.69 6.81
C ALA A 254 -0.54 -23.77 6.79
N ARG A 255 -1.59 -23.58 7.62
CA ARG A 255 -2.68 -24.54 7.82
C ARG A 255 -4.04 -23.90 7.54
N TRP A 256 -4.85 -24.60 6.78
CA TRP A 256 -6.24 -24.24 6.52
C TRP A 256 -7.13 -25.50 6.43
N GLY A 257 -8.07 -25.66 7.36
CA GLY A 257 -8.81 -26.94 7.52
C GLY A 257 -7.85 -28.09 7.77
N ASP A 258 -8.00 -29.16 7.00
CA ASP A 258 -7.11 -30.34 7.08
C ASP A 258 -5.84 -30.22 6.21
N ARG A 259 -5.65 -29.09 5.51
CA ARG A 259 -4.49 -28.87 4.65
C ARG A 259 -3.35 -28.22 5.41
N GLU A 260 -2.14 -28.73 5.19
CA GLU A 260 -0.87 -28.10 5.62
C GLU A 260 0.02 -27.89 4.40
N PHE A 261 0.42 -26.64 4.15
CA PHE A 261 1.38 -26.26 3.12
C PHE A 261 2.71 -25.85 3.77
N ARG A 262 3.82 -26.29 3.18
CA ARG A 262 5.18 -26.00 3.66
C ARG A 262 6.06 -25.53 2.52
N ILE A 263 6.85 -24.46 2.78
CA ILE A 263 7.81 -23.92 1.83
C ILE A 263 9.02 -23.33 2.58
N ALA A 264 10.24 -23.61 2.11
CA ALA A 264 11.41 -22.96 2.68
C ALA A 264 11.41 -21.47 2.32
N LYS A 265 11.75 -20.59 3.28
CA LYS A 265 11.74 -19.14 3.04
C LYS A 265 12.66 -18.71 1.89
N GLN A 266 13.73 -19.47 1.62
CA GLN A 266 14.66 -19.22 0.52
C GLN A 266 14.07 -19.53 -0.86
N GLU A 267 13.02 -20.37 -0.93
CA GLU A 267 12.31 -20.65 -2.18
C GLU A 267 11.38 -19.50 -2.60
N ILE A 268 10.92 -18.70 -1.63
CA ILE A 268 10.03 -17.55 -1.90
C ILE A 268 10.83 -16.49 -2.65
N SER A 269 10.34 -16.02 -3.79
CA SER A 269 11.08 -15.10 -4.67
C SER A 269 11.39 -13.74 -4.02
N ILE A 270 10.54 -13.28 -3.10
CA ILE A 270 10.72 -12.03 -2.34
C ILE A 270 11.34 -12.33 -0.97
N GLN A 271 12.51 -11.74 -0.70
CA GLN A 271 13.29 -12.00 0.49
C GLN A 271 13.04 -10.97 1.60
N GLY A 272 13.51 -11.28 2.79
CA GLY A 272 13.41 -10.46 3.98
C GLY A 272 12.21 -10.82 4.88
N ARG A 273 12.38 -10.60 6.18
CA ARG A 273 11.40 -10.95 7.22
C ARG A 273 9.99 -10.43 6.91
N HIS A 274 9.88 -9.15 6.53
CA HIS A 274 8.61 -8.53 6.19
C HIS A 274 7.91 -9.18 4.98
N ASN A 275 8.68 -9.68 4.01
CA ASN A 275 8.13 -10.37 2.85
C ASN A 275 7.68 -11.79 3.17
N VAL A 276 8.29 -12.43 4.16
CA VAL A 276 7.78 -13.71 4.70
C VAL A 276 6.41 -13.50 5.37
N TYR A 277 6.21 -12.41 6.14
CA TYR A 277 4.88 -12.05 6.65
C TYR A 277 3.86 -11.84 5.53
N ASN A 278 4.23 -11.09 4.48
CA ASN A 278 3.36 -10.85 3.33
C ASN A 278 3.01 -12.17 2.62
N ALA A 279 3.98 -13.07 2.49
CA ALA A 279 3.79 -14.40 1.89
C ALA A 279 2.85 -15.27 2.74
N MET A 280 3.01 -15.32 4.05
CA MET A 280 2.13 -16.09 4.96
C MET A 280 0.66 -15.64 4.81
N ALA A 281 0.41 -14.32 4.77
CA ALA A 281 -0.94 -13.79 4.58
C ALA A 281 -1.52 -14.19 3.22
N ALA A 282 -0.74 -14.09 2.14
CA ALA A 282 -1.17 -14.50 0.80
C ALA A 282 -1.40 -16.01 0.69
N ILE A 283 -0.55 -16.83 1.33
CA ILE A 283 -0.69 -18.30 1.39
C ILE A 283 -2.03 -18.69 2.05
N LEU A 284 -2.36 -18.12 3.22
CA LEU A 284 -3.62 -18.41 3.91
C LEU A 284 -4.84 -18.06 3.05
N ALA A 285 -4.81 -16.90 2.38
CA ALA A 285 -5.88 -16.50 1.46
C ALA A 285 -6.00 -17.43 0.25
N ALA A 286 -4.87 -17.86 -0.33
CA ALA A 286 -4.84 -18.80 -1.45
C ALA A 286 -5.31 -20.21 -1.05
N LEU A 287 -4.96 -20.69 0.14
CA LEU A 287 -5.48 -21.95 0.69
C LEU A 287 -7.01 -21.90 0.87
N LYS A 288 -7.55 -20.78 1.40
CA LYS A 288 -9.01 -20.55 1.49
C LYS A 288 -9.67 -20.52 0.10
N ALA A 289 -9.00 -19.95 -0.90
CA ALA A 289 -9.48 -19.95 -2.28
C ALA A 289 -9.52 -21.35 -2.92
N GLY A 290 -8.80 -22.33 -2.36
CA GLY A 290 -8.70 -23.69 -2.89
C GLY A 290 -7.56 -23.89 -3.90
N VAL A 291 -6.58 -22.97 -3.95
CA VAL A 291 -5.38 -23.09 -4.80
C VAL A 291 -4.63 -24.37 -4.45
N SER A 292 -4.17 -25.12 -5.47
CA SER A 292 -3.38 -26.34 -5.26
C SER A 292 -1.99 -26.00 -4.68
N ASP A 293 -1.37 -26.96 -3.98
CA ASP A 293 -0.01 -26.77 -3.42
C ASP A 293 1.04 -26.51 -4.50
N GLU A 294 0.85 -27.10 -5.69
CA GLU A 294 1.72 -26.91 -6.85
C GLU A 294 1.62 -25.47 -7.37
N ASP A 295 0.39 -24.98 -7.61
CA ASP A 295 0.17 -23.61 -8.11
C ASP A 295 0.58 -22.56 -7.07
N LEU A 296 0.32 -22.82 -5.78
CA LEU A 296 0.73 -21.98 -4.69
C LEU A 296 2.27 -21.86 -4.63
N ARG A 297 2.99 -22.98 -4.70
CA ARG A 297 4.47 -22.98 -4.76
C ARG A 297 4.95 -22.24 -6.00
N LYS A 298 4.38 -22.51 -7.17
CA LYS A 298 4.70 -21.83 -8.41
C LYS A 298 4.51 -20.31 -8.29
N GLY A 299 3.38 -19.86 -7.76
CA GLY A 299 3.12 -18.43 -7.53
C GLY A 299 4.16 -17.78 -6.61
N LEU A 300 4.51 -18.44 -5.49
CA LEU A 300 5.49 -17.93 -4.52
C LEU A 300 6.92 -17.88 -5.07
N THR A 301 7.31 -18.80 -5.95
CA THR A 301 8.68 -18.89 -6.48
C THR A 301 8.90 -18.05 -7.75
N THR A 302 7.81 -17.65 -8.44
CA THR A 302 7.89 -16.89 -9.70
C THR A 302 7.39 -15.45 -9.60
N PHE A 303 6.99 -15.00 -8.40
CA PHE A 303 6.52 -13.64 -8.21
C PHE A 303 7.65 -12.63 -8.49
N PRO A 304 7.43 -11.65 -9.35
CA PRO A 304 8.45 -10.67 -9.68
C PRO A 304 8.70 -9.70 -8.53
N GLN A 305 9.90 -9.12 -8.48
CA GLN A 305 10.22 -8.08 -7.51
C GLN A 305 9.31 -6.87 -7.72
N VAL A 306 8.76 -6.34 -6.62
CA VAL A 306 7.91 -5.14 -6.66
C VAL A 306 8.79 -3.90 -6.79
N GLU A 307 8.53 -3.08 -7.80
CA GLU A 307 9.27 -1.82 -8.00
C GLU A 307 9.22 -0.93 -6.76
N HIS A 308 10.32 -0.27 -6.49
CA HIS A 308 10.52 0.65 -5.36
C HIS A 308 10.37 0.00 -3.97
N ARG A 309 10.44 -1.34 -3.89
CA ARG A 309 10.42 -2.09 -2.62
C ARG A 309 11.61 -3.03 -2.54
N LEU A 310 12.66 -2.61 -1.84
CA LEU A 310 13.96 -3.31 -1.77
C LEU A 310 14.42 -3.81 -3.15
N GLU A 311 14.09 -3.05 -4.18
CA GLU A 311 14.41 -3.35 -5.58
C GLU A 311 15.91 -3.23 -5.80
N THR A 312 16.58 -4.33 -6.09
CA THR A 312 17.98 -4.28 -6.51
C THR A 312 18.06 -3.66 -7.90
N VAL A 313 18.64 -2.47 -7.98
CA VAL A 313 18.75 -1.72 -9.24
C VAL A 313 19.92 -2.21 -10.08
N ASP A 314 21.11 -2.21 -9.51
CA ASP A 314 22.35 -2.68 -10.18
C ASP A 314 23.48 -2.85 -9.16
N VAL A 315 24.59 -3.44 -9.61
CA VAL A 315 25.88 -3.51 -8.89
C VAL A 315 26.90 -2.69 -9.65
N VAL A 316 27.32 -1.55 -9.07
CA VAL A 316 28.31 -0.64 -9.66
C VAL A 316 29.59 -0.68 -8.83
N ASN A 317 30.72 -1.04 -9.42
CA ASN A 317 32.04 -1.19 -8.74
C ASN A 317 32.03 -2.16 -7.55
N GLY A 318 31.13 -3.14 -7.56
CA GLY A 318 30.97 -4.09 -6.44
C GLY A 318 30.16 -3.51 -5.27
N VAL A 319 29.51 -2.36 -5.45
CA VAL A 319 28.50 -1.77 -4.54
C VAL A 319 27.12 -2.09 -5.07
N THR A 320 26.28 -2.64 -4.22
CA THR A 320 24.88 -2.96 -4.58
C THR A 320 23.97 -1.75 -4.30
N TYR A 321 23.21 -1.29 -5.30
CA TYR A 321 22.25 -0.20 -5.17
C TYR A 321 20.83 -0.74 -5.05
N ILE A 322 20.14 -0.38 -3.96
CA ILE A 322 18.80 -0.86 -3.63
C ILE A 322 17.83 0.33 -3.55
N ASN A 323 16.75 0.23 -4.30
CA ASN A 323 15.66 1.20 -4.34
C ASN A 323 14.49 0.73 -3.47
N ASP A 324 14.29 1.39 -2.35
CA ASP A 324 13.16 1.20 -1.45
C ASP A 324 12.42 2.54 -1.26
N SER A 325 12.26 3.28 -2.35
CA SER A 325 11.65 4.62 -2.35
C SER A 325 10.23 4.64 -1.75
N LYS A 326 9.52 3.52 -1.74
CA LYS A 326 8.19 3.38 -1.14
C LYS A 326 8.21 3.31 0.40
N ALA A 327 9.37 3.20 1.05
CA ALA A 327 9.53 3.29 2.50
C ALA A 327 9.35 4.73 2.99
N THR A 328 8.12 5.20 3.05
CA THR A 328 7.74 6.57 3.40
C THR A 328 7.42 6.76 4.88
N ASN A 329 7.71 5.78 5.72
CA ASN A 329 7.62 5.81 7.17
C ASN A 329 8.78 5.05 7.82
N VAL A 330 8.96 5.28 9.12
CA VAL A 330 10.08 4.75 9.91
C VAL A 330 10.07 3.23 9.98
N ASP A 331 8.91 2.64 10.11
CA ASP A 331 8.69 1.20 10.23
C ASP A 331 9.15 0.45 8.96
N SER A 332 8.82 0.99 7.79
CA SER A 332 9.29 0.44 6.51
C SER A 332 10.82 0.47 6.41
N ALA A 333 11.45 1.58 6.82
CA ALA A 333 12.90 1.70 6.82
C ALA A 333 13.56 0.77 7.85
N TRP A 334 12.90 0.50 8.98
CA TRP A 334 13.37 -0.49 9.95
C TRP A 334 13.53 -1.86 9.28
N TYR A 335 12.48 -2.34 8.59
CA TYR A 335 12.55 -3.61 7.87
C TYR A 335 13.56 -3.62 6.73
N ALA A 336 13.72 -2.49 6.05
CA ALA A 336 14.72 -2.37 5.00
C ALA A 336 16.14 -2.53 5.56
N LEU A 337 16.47 -1.83 6.63
CA LEU A 337 17.76 -1.93 7.32
C LEU A 337 17.97 -3.33 7.93
N ASP A 338 16.94 -3.91 8.57
CA ASP A 338 17.00 -5.27 9.12
C ASP A 338 17.39 -6.31 8.08
N SER A 339 16.89 -6.15 6.86
CA SER A 339 17.15 -7.05 5.72
C SER A 339 18.56 -6.93 5.13
N MET A 340 19.37 -5.94 5.53
CA MET A 340 20.73 -5.76 5.01
C MET A 340 21.73 -6.65 5.74
N HIS A 341 22.62 -7.28 4.97
CA HIS A 341 23.66 -8.18 5.46
C HIS A 341 25.07 -7.67 5.18
N ALA A 342 25.20 -6.45 4.68
CA ALA A 342 26.46 -5.77 4.38
C ALA A 342 26.42 -4.34 4.93
N PRO A 343 27.57 -3.65 5.08
CA PRO A 343 27.58 -2.26 5.52
C PRO A 343 26.75 -1.36 4.61
N VAL A 344 25.97 -0.46 5.21
CA VAL A 344 24.98 0.35 4.49
C VAL A 344 25.40 1.82 4.40
N VAL A 345 25.39 2.35 3.19
CA VAL A 345 25.27 3.79 2.93
C VAL A 345 23.78 4.08 2.76
N TRP A 346 23.17 4.64 3.77
CA TRP A 346 21.72 4.82 3.84
C TRP A 346 21.32 6.21 3.38
N ILE A 347 20.38 6.30 2.42
CA ILE A 347 19.78 7.54 1.94
C ILE A 347 18.39 7.67 2.56
N ALA A 348 18.21 8.69 3.41
CA ALA A 348 16.94 9.00 4.07
C ALA A 348 16.60 10.48 3.96
N GLY A 349 15.31 10.81 4.04
CA GLY A 349 14.83 12.20 4.03
C GLY A 349 13.60 12.43 3.17
N GLY A 350 13.13 13.67 3.20
CA GLY A 350 11.87 14.09 2.61
C GLY A 350 10.98 14.81 3.63
N THR A 351 9.68 14.89 3.36
CA THR A 351 8.71 15.53 4.25
C THR A 351 8.45 14.65 5.49
N ASP A 352 8.91 15.09 6.67
CA ASP A 352 8.68 14.45 7.96
C ASP A 352 7.21 14.61 8.40
N LYS A 353 6.59 13.54 8.88
CA LYS A 353 5.20 13.51 9.35
C LYS A 353 5.08 13.42 10.87
N GLY A 354 6.09 13.85 11.62
CA GLY A 354 6.14 13.67 13.06
C GLY A 354 6.81 12.36 13.49
N ASN A 355 7.73 11.84 12.68
CA ASN A 355 8.39 10.56 12.89
C ASN A 355 9.13 10.50 14.23
N ASP A 356 9.09 9.34 14.89
CA ASP A 356 10.00 8.96 15.97
C ASP A 356 11.07 8.03 15.39
N TYR A 357 12.31 8.51 15.33
CA TYR A 357 13.43 7.75 14.75
C TYR A 357 14.13 6.83 15.77
N SER A 358 13.77 6.89 17.04
CA SER A 358 14.46 6.14 18.12
C SER A 358 14.45 4.62 17.89
N VAL A 359 13.41 4.10 17.26
CA VAL A 359 13.27 2.67 16.94
C VAL A 359 14.32 2.16 15.93
N LEU A 360 15.00 3.07 15.21
CA LEU A 360 16.04 2.73 14.24
C LEU A 360 17.46 2.74 14.84
N PHE A 361 17.66 3.31 16.03
CA PHE A 361 18.99 3.60 16.55
C PHE A 361 19.91 2.38 16.63
N ASP A 362 19.41 1.25 17.11
CA ASP A 362 20.20 0.03 17.23
C ASP A 362 20.63 -0.51 15.86
N LEU A 363 19.70 -0.57 14.89
CA LEU A 363 20.00 -1.01 13.52
C LEU A 363 20.97 -0.06 12.80
N VAL A 364 20.80 1.24 12.99
CA VAL A 364 21.70 2.24 12.39
C VAL A 364 23.09 2.09 12.96
N LYS A 365 23.22 1.95 14.27
CA LYS A 365 24.52 1.73 14.92
C LYS A 365 25.22 0.44 14.46
N GLU A 366 24.44 -0.62 14.19
CA GLU A 366 24.96 -1.93 13.77
C GLU A 366 25.36 -1.95 12.30
N LYS A 367 24.55 -1.34 11.42
CA LYS A 367 24.60 -1.59 9.97
C LYS A 367 24.98 -0.39 9.12
N VAL A 368 24.72 0.84 9.60
CA VAL A 368 24.89 2.06 8.79
C VAL A 368 26.27 2.68 9.02
N LYS A 369 27.12 2.66 7.99
CA LYS A 369 28.42 3.36 8.03
C LYS A 369 28.31 4.84 7.68
N LEU A 370 27.30 5.24 6.92
CA LEU A 370 27.04 6.60 6.49
C LEU A 370 25.53 6.80 6.26
N LEU A 371 24.96 7.83 6.85
CA LEU A 371 23.64 8.35 6.52
C LEU A 371 23.79 9.59 5.61
N ILE A 372 23.14 9.57 4.46
CA ILE A 372 23.01 10.73 3.58
C ILE A 372 21.58 11.24 3.71
N CYS A 373 21.41 12.40 4.32
CA CYS A 373 20.12 13.06 4.44
C CYS A 373 19.80 13.77 3.13
N MET A 374 18.64 13.46 2.51
CA MET A 374 18.21 14.04 1.23
C MET A 374 16.84 14.69 1.38
N GLY A 375 16.77 16.00 1.43
CA GLY A 375 15.51 16.74 1.59
C GLY A 375 15.72 18.25 1.65
N VAL A 376 14.63 19.00 1.64
CA VAL A 376 14.64 20.45 1.81
C VAL A 376 15.00 20.82 3.27
N ASP A 377 14.47 20.07 4.23
CA ASP A 377 14.76 20.20 5.67
C ASP A 377 15.12 18.84 6.27
N ASN A 378 16.41 18.67 6.58
CA ASN A 378 16.97 17.43 7.15
C ASN A 378 17.29 17.54 8.65
N LYS A 379 16.97 18.68 9.29
CA LYS A 379 17.40 18.99 10.65
C LYS A 379 17.09 17.88 11.65
N LYS A 380 15.87 17.36 11.62
CA LYS A 380 15.40 16.33 12.57
C LYS A 380 16.14 14.99 12.39
N LEU A 381 16.44 14.59 11.15
CA LEU A 381 17.27 13.42 10.86
C LEU A 381 18.70 13.60 11.34
N ILE A 382 19.30 14.75 11.05
CA ILE A 382 20.65 15.08 11.47
C ILE A 382 20.76 15.07 13.00
N GLU A 383 19.83 15.71 13.70
CA GLU A 383 19.80 15.73 15.18
C GLU A 383 19.65 14.32 15.77
N ALA A 384 18.83 13.46 15.15
CA ALA A 384 18.61 12.10 15.63
C ALA A 384 19.82 11.18 15.43
N PHE A 385 20.50 11.26 14.29
CA PHE A 385 21.48 10.25 13.91
C PHE A 385 22.95 10.71 14.01
N SER A 386 23.26 12.01 14.08
CA SER A 386 24.65 12.48 14.25
C SER A 386 25.38 11.93 15.48
N PRO A 387 24.69 11.60 16.61
CA PRO A 387 25.35 10.94 17.74
C PRO A 387 25.66 9.46 17.48
N ILE A 388 25.14 8.85 16.43
CA ILE A 388 25.11 7.38 16.22
C ILE A 388 26.00 6.97 15.05
N CYS A 389 25.93 7.69 13.93
CA CYS A 389 26.70 7.40 12.72
C CYS A 389 27.18 8.70 12.05
N GLU A 390 28.05 8.56 11.06
CA GLU A 390 28.41 9.68 10.20
C GLU A 390 27.20 10.14 9.38
N VAL A 391 26.96 11.46 9.30
CA VAL A 391 25.84 12.06 8.58
C VAL A 391 26.34 13.11 7.61
N VAL A 392 25.84 13.07 6.37
CA VAL A 392 26.06 14.08 5.33
C VAL A 392 24.72 14.67 4.93
N ASP A 393 24.65 16.00 4.89
CA ASP A 393 23.47 16.75 4.49
C ASP A 393 23.48 17.07 3.01
N THR A 394 22.41 16.75 2.28
CA THR A 394 22.26 17.01 0.84
C THR A 394 20.86 17.50 0.52
N HIS A 395 20.73 18.32 -0.55
CA HIS A 395 19.48 18.97 -0.92
C HIS A 395 19.01 18.64 -2.35
N SER A 396 19.67 17.69 -3.00
CA SER A 396 19.27 17.18 -4.32
C SER A 396 19.67 15.72 -4.49
N LEU A 397 19.01 15.03 -5.42
CA LEU A 397 19.37 13.66 -5.77
C LEU A 397 20.78 13.58 -6.38
N ASP A 398 21.19 14.58 -7.18
CA ASP A 398 22.52 14.61 -7.81
C ASP A 398 23.63 14.64 -6.77
N GLU A 399 23.51 15.56 -5.81
CA GLU A 399 24.45 15.68 -4.70
C GLU A 399 24.48 14.39 -3.86
N THR A 400 23.32 13.85 -3.53
CA THR A 400 23.18 12.59 -2.78
C THR A 400 23.90 11.44 -3.47
N MET A 401 23.68 11.28 -4.78
CA MET A 401 24.28 10.18 -5.54
C MET A 401 25.78 10.36 -5.74
N GLU A 402 26.28 11.61 -5.84
CA GLU A 402 27.71 11.90 -5.89
C GLU A 402 28.40 11.50 -4.57
N VAL A 403 27.80 11.87 -3.43
CA VAL A 403 28.30 11.48 -2.10
C VAL A 403 28.27 9.96 -1.95
N ALA A 404 27.15 9.30 -2.27
CA ALA A 404 27.02 7.85 -2.17
C ALA A 404 28.08 7.12 -3.01
N TYR A 405 28.27 7.54 -4.27
CA TYR A 405 29.26 6.95 -5.17
C TYR A 405 30.71 7.09 -4.68
N ARG A 406 31.06 8.24 -4.09
CA ARG A 406 32.42 8.50 -3.58
C ARG A 406 32.72 7.78 -2.27
N ARG A 407 31.69 7.54 -1.44
CA ARG A 407 31.85 7.06 -0.08
C ARG A 407 31.59 5.57 0.08
N ALA A 408 30.82 4.97 -0.83
CA ALA A 408 30.58 3.52 -0.82
C ALA A 408 31.81 2.76 -1.35
N GLU A 409 32.10 1.64 -0.72
CA GLU A 409 33.22 0.76 -1.06
C GLU A 409 32.71 -0.58 -1.58
N LYS A 410 33.56 -1.33 -2.26
CA LYS A 410 33.20 -2.67 -2.74
C LYS A 410 32.70 -3.56 -1.60
N GLY A 411 31.53 -4.12 -1.76
CA GLY A 411 30.85 -4.93 -0.77
C GLY A 411 29.78 -4.17 0.03
N ASP A 412 29.71 -2.85 -0.07
CA ASP A 412 28.68 -2.05 0.56
C ASP A 412 27.33 -2.12 -0.20
N VAL A 413 26.28 -1.74 0.51
CA VAL A 413 24.95 -1.48 -0.05
C VAL A 413 24.64 0.02 0.03
N VAL A 414 24.29 0.64 -1.09
CA VAL A 414 23.64 1.95 -1.12
C VAL A 414 22.13 1.74 -1.11
N LEU A 415 21.49 2.10 -0.01
CA LEU A 415 20.06 1.86 0.22
C LEU A 415 19.29 3.19 0.22
N LEU A 416 18.42 3.38 -0.77
CA LEU A 416 17.39 4.43 -0.74
C LEU A 416 16.18 3.90 0.04
N SER A 417 16.05 4.24 1.33
CA SER A 417 14.90 3.90 2.18
C SER A 417 14.56 5.11 3.05
N PRO A 418 13.73 6.02 2.53
CA PRO A 418 13.72 7.43 2.95
C PRO A 418 13.10 7.75 4.30
N CYS A 419 12.31 6.89 4.93
CA CYS A 419 11.50 7.14 6.13
C CYS A 419 10.42 8.21 5.97
N CYS A 420 10.51 9.07 4.96
CA CYS A 420 9.73 10.29 4.79
C CYS A 420 8.98 10.30 3.45
N ALA A 421 7.90 11.07 3.39
CA ALA A 421 7.22 11.33 2.13
C ALA A 421 8.12 12.12 1.17
N SER A 422 7.87 12.01 -0.14
CA SER A 422 8.76 12.51 -1.19
C SER A 422 8.40 13.90 -1.72
N PHE A 423 7.35 14.54 -1.20
CA PHE A 423 6.70 15.71 -1.81
C PHE A 423 7.49 17.02 -1.70
N ASP A 424 8.64 17.02 -1.06
CA ASP A 424 9.53 18.17 -0.97
C ASP A 424 10.43 18.34 -2.22
N LEU A 425 11.05 17.27 -2.69
CA LEU A 425 11.95 17.28 -3.85
C LEU A 425 11.40 16.57 -5.09
N PHE A 426 10.36 15.75 -4.94
CA PHE A 426 9.83 14.89 -5.99
C PHE A 426 8.31 14.97 -6.07
N LYS A 427 7.73 14.55 -7.20
CA LYS A 427 6.27 14.54 -7.40
C LYS A 427 5.57 13.51 -6.51
N ASN A 428 6.20 12.35 -6.33
CA ASN A 428 5.72 11.21 -5.55
C ASN A 428 6.89 10.23 -5.32
N TYR A 429 6.67 9.13 -4.61
CA TYR A 429 7.71 8.14 -4.33
C TYR A 429 8.13 7.37 -5.59
N GLU A 430 7.24 7.16 -6.56
CA GLU A 430 7.55 6.54 -7.84
C GLU A 430 8.58 7.39 -8.60
N ASN A 431 8.32 8.69 -8.73
CA ASN A 431 9.24 9.62 -9.38
C ASN A 431 10.61 9.65 -8.69
N ARG A 432 10.65 9.65 -7.34
CA ARG A 432 11.91 9.56 -6.58
C ARG A 432 12.65 8.26 -6.91
N GLY A 433 11.96 7.13 -6.93
CA GLY A 433 12.54 5.83 -7.20
C GLY A 433 13.02 5.68 -8.65
N GLU A 434 12.27 6.18 -9.64
CA GLU A 434 12.68 6.18 -11.04
C GLU A 434 13.95 7.03 -11.26
N MET A 435 13.96 8.25 -10.73
CA MET A 435 15.13 9.12 -10.84
C MET A 435 16.36 8.49 -10.17
N PHE A 436 16.19 7.80 -9.03
CA PHE A 436 17.28 7.05 -8.41
C PHE A 436 17.80 5.94 -9.33
N LYS A 437 16.91 5.14 -9.93
CA LYS A 437 17.27 4.07 -10.89
C LYS A 437 18.05 4.63 -12.09
N GLU A 438 17.58 5.74 -12.65
CA GLU A 438 18.25 6.42 -13.77
C GLU A 438 19.67 6.89 -13.39
N LYS A 439 19.83 7.49 -12.18
CA LYS A 439 21.15 7.90 -11.69
C LYS A 439 22.09 6.72 -11.49
N VAL A 440 21.62 5.61 -10.90
CA VAL A 440 22.44 4.40 -10.76
C VAL A 440 22.90 3.86 -12.12
N LYS A 441 22.03 3.81 -13.13
CA LYS A 441 22.39 3.41 -14.49
C LYS A 441 23.45 4.32 -15.11
N SER A 442 23.33 5.63 -14.92
CA SER A 442 24.30 6.61 -15.44
C SER A 442 25.70 6.47 -14.82
N LEU A 443 25.81 6.01 -13.57
CA LEU A 443 27.11 5.74 -12.93
C LEU A 443 27.89 4.61 -13.63
N LYS A 444 27.18 3.71 -14.29
CA LYS A 444 27.77 2.59 -15.03
C LYS A 444 28.26 3.03 -16.41
N GLU A 445 27.53 3.94 -17.06
CA GLU A 445 27.82 4.45 -18.42
C GLU A 445 28.97 5.46 -18.44
N SER A 446 29.21 6.17 -17.36
CA SER A 446 30.29 7.18 -17.25
C SER A 446 31.73 6.62 -17.30
N ARG A 447 31.88 5.33 -17.64
CA ARG A 447 33.15 4.57 -17.68
C ARG A 447 33.48 3.97 -19.05
N ILE A 448 32.80 4.37 -20.13
CA ILE A 448 33.16 3.98 -21.49
C ILE A 448 34.00 5.08 -22.13
#